data_5a1d3625a6e1dad353f0dc0b46d6213a
#
_entry.id   5a1d3625a6e1dad353f0dc0b46d6213a
#
_cell.length_a   1.000
_cell.length_b   1.000
_cell.length_c   1.000
_cell.angle_alpha   90.00
_cell.angle_beta   90.00
_cell.angle_gamma   90.00
#
_symmetry.space_group_name_H-M   'P 1'
#
loop_
_entity.id
_entity.type
_entity.pdbx_description
1 polymer ?
#
loop_
_entity_poly.entity_id
_entity_poly.type
_entity_poly.pdbx_seq_one_letter_code
_entity_poly.pdbx_strand_id
1 'polypeptide(L)'
;MYKRQNQPYAEYTIKVQATGYRDITVSAINILSGEDATQEVVMEAQDAPGNPIDTIVIDAHTLYGEYPPKIPESEIKTVEETGEIVLSRVVIPEYVVVHDGAPGDSTAANYYVRYRDYIKNVASSEIYATWPDATIRANVLAIMSFTLNRVYTEWYRGKGYVFTITSSTAYDHKFIYGRNFFQSISQVVDEMFENYLSRPNVRQPILTQYCDGQRVTCPDWMSQWGSKYLGDQGYSAIDIPVSYTHLR
;
A
#
# COMPACT_ATOMS: atom_id res chain seq x y z
N MET A 1 -4.42 -30.23 8.40
CA MET A 1 -5.35 -30.07 7.24
C MET A 1 -5.80 -28.61 7.25
N TYR A 2 -5.10 -27.74 6.53
CA TYR A 2 -5.48 -26.33 6.40
C TYR A 2 -6.78 -26.28 5.61
N LYS A 3 -7.88 -25.86 6.24
CA LYS A 3 -9.09 -25.51 5.49
C LYS A 3 -8.68 -24.35 4.56
N ARG A 4 -8.82 -24.55 3.24
CA ARG A 4 -8.77 -23.44 2.29
C ARG A 4 -9.78 -22.41 2.80
N GLN A 5 -9.30 -21.27 3.27
CA GLN A 5 -10.20 -20.14 3.51
C GLN A 5 -10.88 -19.86 2.17
N ASN A 6 -12.20 -19.82 2.18
CA ASN A 6 -12.94 -19.40 1.00
C ASN A 6 -12.48 -17.98 0.66
N GLN A 7 -12.21 -17.73 -0.60
CA GLN A 7 -11.87 -16.41 -1.11
C GLN A 7 -12.97 -15.42 -0.68
N PRO A 8 -12.65 -14.35 0.06
CA PRO A 8 -13.66 -13.45 0.63
C PRO A 8 -14.23 -12.45 -0.38
N TYR A 9 -13.74 -12.47 -1.62
CA TYR A 9 -14.15 -11.59 -2.71
C TYR A 9 -14.42 -12.39 -3.99
N ALA A 10 -15.27 -11.83 -4.86
CA ALA A 10 -15.44 -12.31 -6.21
C ALA A 10 -14.46 -11.63 -7.16
N GLU A 11 -14.09 -12.30 -8.24
CA GLU A 11 -13.22 -11.75 -9.28
C GLU A 11 -14.02 -11.56 -10.57
N TYR A 12 -13.83 -10.41 -11.19
CA TYR A 12 -14.47 -10.07 -12.46
C TYR A 12 -13.43 -9.62 -13.48
N THR A 13 -13.79 -9.77 -14.74
CA THR A 13 -13.05 -9.21 -15.87
C THR A 13 -13.94 -8.21 -16.59
N ILE A 14 -13.41 -7.03 -16.88
CA ILE A 14 -14.08 -6.03 -17.71
C ILE A 14 -13.27 -5.82 -18.99
N LYS A 15 -13.97 -5.53 -20.08
CA LYS A 15 -13.39 -5.04 -21.32
C LYS A 15 -13.93 -3.65 -21.60
N VAL A 16 -13.05 -2.69 -21.77
CA VAL A 16 -13.41 -1.29 -22.06
C VAL A 16 -13.06 -0.98 -23.49
N GLN A 17 -14.02 -0.43 -24.23
CA GLN A 17 -13.89 -0.12 -25.65
C GLN A 17 -14.43 1.28 -25.92
N ALA A 18 -13.70 2.08 -26.70
CA ALA A 18 -14.16 3.39 -27.17
C ALA A 18 -13.63 3.66 -28.58
N THR A 19 -14.44 4.33 -29.41
CA THR A 19 -14.02 4.67 -30.77
C THR A 19 -12.80 5.57 -30.77
N GLY A 20 -11.76 5.19 -31.53
CA GLY A 20 -10.48 5.91 -31.61
C GLY A 20 -9.49 5.60 -30.51
N TYR A 21 -9.84 4.70 -29.58
CA TYR A 21 -8.98 4.23 -28.52
C TYR A 21 -8.69 2.74 -28.64
N ARG A 22 -7.60 2.28 -28.04
CA ARG A 22 -7.26 0.87 -27.96
C ARG A 22 -8.11 0.21 -26.88
N ASP A 23 -8.58 -1.00 -27.15
CA ASP A 23 -9.30 -1.82 -26.18
C ASP A 23 -8.39 -2.12 -24.99
N ILE A 24 -8.94 -2.09 -23.79
CA ILE A 24 -8.25 -2.51 -22.58
C ILE A 24 -9.08 -3.53 -21.81
N THR A 25 -8.43 -4.60 -21.36
CA THR A 25 -9.02 -5.64 -20.53
C THR A 25 -8.42 -5.57 -19.12
N VAL A 26 -9.25 -5.52 -18.09
CA VAL A 26 -8.82 -5.61 -16.70
C VAL A 26 -9.41 -6.88 -16.10
N SER A 27 -8.55 -7.80 -15.64
CA SER A 27 -8.92 -9.10 -15.11
C SER A 27 -8.64 -9.21 -13.62
N ALA A 28 -9.32 -10.14 -12.96
CA ALA A 28 -9.21 -10.41 -11.53
C ALA A 28 -9.55 -9.20 -10.64
N ILE A 29 -10.44 -8.32 -11.10
CA ILE A 29 -10.96 -7.21 -10.30
C ILE A 29 -11.66 -7.77 -9.08
N ASN A 30 -11.19 -7.37 -7.87
CA ASN A 30 -11.74 -7.87 -6.62
C ASN A 30 -13.01 -7.09 -6.26
N ILE A 31 -14.11 -7.78 -5.99
CA ILE A 31 -15.36 -7.21 -5.53
C ILE A 31 -15.74 -7.84 -4.19
N LEU A 32 -15.93 -7.01 -3.18
CA LEU A 32 -16.36 -7.38 -1.84
C LEU A 32 -17.88 -7.20 -1.71
N SER A 33 -18.52 -8.12 -0.99
CA SER A 33 -19.96 -8.02 -0.74
C SER A 33 -20.31 -6.80 0.11
N GLY A 34 -21.23 -5.97 -0.38
CA GLY A 34 -21.67 -4.77 0.32
C GLY A 34 -20.78 -3.55 0.18
N GLU A 35 -19.73 -3.63 -0.66
CA GLU A 35 -18.77 -2.55 -0.90
C GLU A 35 -18.81 -2.10 -2.37
N ASP A 36 -18.88 -0.80 -2.58
CA ASP A 36 -18.71 -0.22 -3.90
C ASP A 36 -17.23 -0.20 -4.28
N ALA A 37 -16.93 -0.58 -5.52
CA ALA A 37 -15.59 -0.60 -6.06
C ALA A 37 -15.51 0.25 -7.33
N THR A 38 -14.47 1.09 -7.41
CA THR A 38 -14.17 1.92 -8.58
C THR A 38 -12.98 1.35 -9.31
N GLN A 39 -13.15 0.99 -10.59
CA GLN A 39 -12.07 0.61 -11.48
C GLN A 39 -11.75 1.78 -12.41
N GLU A 40 -10.60 2.40 -12.21
CA GLU A 40 -10.09 3.41 -13.13
C GLU A 40 -9.37 2.74 -14.30
N VAL A 41 -9.59 3.27 -15.49
CA VAL A 41 -8.96 2.79 -16.72
C VAL A 41 -8.52 3.99 -17.55
N VAL A 42 -7.25 4.04 -17.91
CA VAL A 42 -6.70 5.03 -18.84
C VAL A 42 -6.56 4.39 -20.21
N MET A 43 -7.32 4.87 -21.19
CA MET A 43 -7.26 4.38 -22.56
C MET A 43 -6.32 5.20 -23.39
N GLU A 44 -5.48 4.54 -24.18
CA GLU A 44 -4.60 5.17 -25.14
C GLU A 44 -5.27 5.33 -26.52
N ALA A 45 -4.97 6.42 -27.22
CA ALA A 45 -5.44 6.59 -28.59
C ALA A 45 -4.89 5.46 -29.48
N GLN A 46 -5.66 5.06 -30.50
CA GLN A 46 -5.32 3.92 -31.36
C GLN A 46 -4.00 4.11 -32.12
N ASP A 47 -3.64 5.36 -32.42
CA ASP A 47 -2.44 5.77 -33.11
C ASP A 47 -1.30 6.25 -32.19
N ALA A 48 -1.48 6.14 -30.86
CA ALA A 48 -0.46 6.52 -29.90
C ALA A 48 0.83 5.71 -30.10
N PRO A 49 2.02 6.33 -30.08
CA PRO A 49 3.28 5.63 -30.22
C PRO A 49 3.59 4.77 -28.98
N GLY A 50 4.27 3.64 -29.17
CA GLY A 50 4.74 2.77 -28.09
C GLY A 50 4.00 1.42 -28.01
N ASN A 51 4.33 0.66 -26.99
CA ASN A 51 3.65 -0.59 -26.66
C ASN A 51 2.58 -0.31 -25.59
N PRO A 52 1.29 -0.27 -25.97
CA PRO A 52 0.22 -0.01 -25.01
C PRO A 52 0.06 -1.15 -24.04
N ILE A 53 -0.41 -0.80 -22.85
CA ILE A 53 -0.96 -1.79 -21.92
C ILE A 53 -2.41 -2.04 -22.36
N ASP A 54 -2.67 -3.19 -22.96
CA ASP A 54 -4.00 -3.62 -23.39
C ASP A 54 -4.65 -4.61 -22.41
N THR A 55 -3.85 -5.13 -21.48
CA THR A 55 -4.28 -6.09 -20.47
C THR A 55 -3.66 -5.77 -19.13
N ILE A 56 -4.50 -5.64 -18.11
CA ILE A 56 -4.11 -5.50 -16.70
C ILE A 56 -4.66 -6.72 -15.96
N VAL A 57 -3.82 -7.39 -15.18
CA VAL A 57 -4.23 -8.48 -14.30
C VAL A 57 -3.98 -8.05 -12.86
N ILE A 58 -5.05 -7.98 -12.06
CA ILE A 58 -4.96 -7.62 -10.66
C ILE A 58 -4.45 -8.81 -9.86
N ASP A 59 -3.34 -8.66 -9.18
CA ASP A 59 -2.82 -9.69 -8.27
C ASP A 59 -3.80 -9.97 -7.13
N ALA A 60 -3.72 -11.19 -6.57
CA ALA A 60 -4.51 -11.58 -5.42
C ALA A 60 -4.26 -10.62 -4.22
N HIS A 61 -5.32 -10.35 -3.46
CA HIS A 61 -5.25 -9.58 -2.24
C HIS A 61 -4.26 -10.22 -1.23
N THR A 62 -3.41 -9.42 -0.56
CA THR A 62 -2.34 -9.93 0.30
C THR A 62 -2.85 -10.80 1.45
N LEU A 63 -4.02 -10.50 2.02
CA LEU A 63 -4.61 -11.33 3.09
C LEU A 63 -5.15 -12.67 2.60
N TYR A 64 -5.19 -12.91 1.29
CA TYR A 64 -5.62 -14.17 0.67
C TYR A 64 -4.50 -14.84 -0.13
N GLY A 65 -3.75 -14.08 -0.92
CA GLY A 65 -2.62 -14.52 -1.73
C GLY A 65 -1.35 -14.79 -0.95
N GLU A 66 -0.21 -14.73 -1.61
CA GLU A 66 1.10 -14.84 -0.98
C GLU A 66 1.43 -13.61 -0.13
N TYR A 67 2.08 -13.84 1.01
CA TYR A 67 2.63 -12.79 1.85
C TYR A 67 4.11 -13.12 2.11
N PRO A 68 5.04 -12.51 1.36
CA PRO A 68 6.45 -12.81 1.50
C PRO A 68 6.98 -12.34 2.87
N PRO A 69 8.01 -13.02 3.43
CA PRO A 69 8.71 -12.55 4.60
C PRO A 69 9.30 -11.16 4.35
N LYS A 70 9.25 -10.31 5.38
CA LYS A 70 9.87 -8.97 5.29
C LYS A 70 11.38 -9.08 5.27
N ILE A 71 12.01 -8.38 4.34
CA ILE A 71 13.46 -8.23 4.28
C ILE A 71 13.87 -7.20 5.34
N PRO A 72 14.82 -7.51 6.26
CA PRO A 72 15.28 -6.57 7.26
C PRO A 72 15.83 -5.29 6.63
N GLU A 73 15.55 -4.14 7.23
CA GLU A 73 16.04 -2.84 6.78
C GLU A 73 17.57 -2.80 6.62
N SER A 74 18.30 -3.52 7.51
CA SER A 74 19.75 -3.62 7.47
C SER A 74 20.31 -4.34 6.24
N GLU A 75 19.51 -5.19 5.58
CA GLU A 75 19.91 -5.85 4.33
C GLU A 75 19.78 -4.91 3.13
N ILE A 76 18.89 -3.91 3.23
CA ILE A 76 18.68 -2.90 2.19
C ILE A 76 19.65 -1.72 2.40
N LYS A 77 19.96 -1.41 3.66
CA LYS A 77 20.84 -0.31 4.07
C LYS A 77 22.08 -0.88 4.73
N THR A 78 23.26 -0.66 4.14
CA THR A 78 24.52 -0.93 4.81
C THR A 78 24.69 0.03 5.99
N VAL A 79 25.13 -0.48 7.13
CA VAL A 79 25.24 0.23 8.43
C VAL A 79 26.21 1.44 8.38
N GLU A 80 26.98 1.60 7.32
CA GLU A 80 28.03 2.63 7.20
C GLU A 80 27.54 3.98 6.63
N GLU A 81 26.29 4.11 6.25
CA GLU A 81 25.74 5.39 5.80
C GLU A 81 25.40 6.29 7.00
N THR A 82 26.41 6.95 7.52
CA THR A 82 26.31 8.06 8.47
C THR A 82 25.87 9.33 7.76
N GLY A 83 24.62 9.45 7.39
CA GLY A 83 24.10 10.64 6.73
C GLY A 83 22.73 10.40 6.16
N GLU A 84 21.73 10.18 7.01
CA GLU A 84 20.35 10.28 6.56
C GLU A 84 20.13 11.71 6.09
N ILE A 85 19.92 11.89 4.78
CA ILE A 85 19.38 13.13 4.26
C ILE A 85 17.93 13.17 4.71
N VAL A 86 17.68 13.98 5.73
CA VAL A 86 16.34 14.15 6.28
C VAL A 86 15.81 15.47 5.78
N LEU A 87 14.59 15.50 5.28
CA LEU A 87 13.95 16.75 4.91
C LEU A 87 13.82 17.65 6.16
N SER A 88 13.98 18.95 5.99
CA SER A 88 13.86 19.93 7.10
C SER A 88 12.45 20.00 7.70
N ARG A 89 11.45 19.49 6.97
CA ARG A 89 10.04 19.43 7.39
C ARG A 89 9.36 18.23 6.75
N VAL A 90 8.28 17.74 7.36
CA VAL A 90 7.42 16.74 6.72
C VAL A 90 6.69 17.39 5.56
N VAL A 91 6.74 16.74 4.42
CA VAL A 91 6.08 17.17 3.19
C VAL A 91 5.15 16.02 2.76
N ILE A 92 3.90 16.35 2.50
CA ILE A 92 2.97 15.43 1.83
C ILE A 92 3.22 15.60 0.34
N PRO A 93 3.78 14.59 -0.35
CA PRO A 93 4.13 14.72 -1.76
C PRO A 93 2.86 14.70 -2.61
N GLU A 94 2.87 15.38 -3.74
CA GLU A 94 1.79 15.23 -4.72
C GLU A 94 1.84 13.84 -5.38
N TYR A 95 3.06 13.36 -5.65
CA TYR A 95 3.31 12.05 -6.28
C TYR A 95 4.37 11.27 -5.50
N VAL A 96 4.22 9.95 -5.51
CA VAL A 96 5.27 8.98 -5.15
C VAL A 96 5.69 8.21 -6.39
N VAL A 97 6.97 7.88 -6.48
CA VAL A 97 7.48 7.01 -7.54
C VAL A 97 7.55 5.60 -6.97
N VAL A 98 6.72 4.71 -7.49
CA VAL A 98 6.64 3.31 -7.07
C VAL A 98 7.48 2.44 -7.99
N HIS A 99 8.45 1.74 -7.45
CA HIS A 99 9.26 0.76 -8.16
C HIS A 99 8.60 -0.61 -8.08
N ASP A 100 8.22 -1.16 -9.23
CA ASP A 100 7.41 -2.40 -9.30
C ASP A 100 8.29 -3.66 -9.27
N GLY A 101 9.12 -3.76 -8.23
CA GLY A 101 10.04 -4.87 -8.06
C GLY A 101 10.93 -4.75 -6.82
N ALA A 102 11.92 -5.62 -6.73
CA ALA A 102 12.96 -5.52 -5.73
C ALA A 102 13.83 -4.26 -5.97
N PRO A 103 14.37 -3.60 -4.94
CA PRO A 103 15.11 -2.34 -5.11
C PRO A 103 16.26 -2.41 -6.12
N GLY A 104 16.92 -3.56 -6.25
CA GLY A 104 18.03 -3.77 -7.18
C GLY A 104 17.63 -4.21 -8.59
N ASP A 105 16.35 -4.40 -8.87
CA ASP A 105 15.87 -4.82 -10.19
C ASP A 105 15.79 -3.64 -11.14
N SER A 106 16.83 -3.42 -11.92
CA SER A 106 16.88 -2.32 -12.91
C SER A 106 15.92 -2.50 -14.09
N THR A 107 15.26 -3.65 -14.22
CA THR A 107 14.30 -3.93 -15.30
C THR A 107 12.85 -3.63 -14.88
N ALA A 108 12.60 -3.48 -13.60
CA ALA A 108 11.29 -3.19 -13.06
C ALA A 108 10.81 -1.77 -13.42
N ALA A 109 9.51 -1.65 -13.66
CA ALA A 109 8.90 -0.38 -14.01
C ALA A 109 8.86 0.59 -12.82
N ASN A 110 8.91 1.89 -13.11
CA ASN A 110 8.67 2.94 -12.13
C ASN A 110 7.36 3.67 -12.48
N TYR A 111 6.39 3.65 -11.58
CA TYR A 111 5.11 4.32 -11.75
C TYR A 111 5.06 5.62 -10.96
N TYR A 112 4.67 6.72 -11.63
CA TYR A 112 4.37 7.99 -10.97
C TYR A 112 2.91 7.98 -10.55
N VAL A 113 2.67 7.86 -9.24
CA VAL A 113 1.32 7.70 -8.68
C VAL A 113 1.03 8.87 -7.76
N ARG A 114 -0.15 9.48 -7.87
CA ARG A 114 -0.58 10.50 -6.91
C ARG A 114 -0.59 9.90 -5.52
N TYR A 115 -0.13 10.65 -4.52
CA TYR A 115 0.01 10.15 -3.15
C TYR A 115 -1.28 9.52 -2.61
N ARG A 116 -2.43 10.18 -2.78
CA ARG A 116 -3.72 9.65 -2.33
C ARG A 116 -4.08 8.33 -3.03
N ASP A 117 -3.87 8.26 -4.35
CA ASP A 117 -4.19 7.07 -5.13
C ASP A 117 -3.25 5.91 -4.77
N TYR A 118 -1.99 6.21 -4.44
CA TYR A 118 -1.05 5.24 -3.89
C TYR A 118 -1.57 4.66 -2.56
N ILE A 119 -1.99 5.51 -1.62
CA ILE A 119 -2.52 5.04 -0.32
C ILE A 119 -3.82 4.23 -0.51
N LYS A 120 -4.74 4.68 -1.38
CA LYS A 120 -5.96 3.94 -1.72
C LYS A 120 -5.66 2.57 -2.31
N ASN A 121 -4.69 2.51 -3.22
CA ASN A 121 -4.23 1.27 -3.84
C ASN A 121 -3.66 0.29 -2.82
N VAL A 122 -2.69 0.73 -2.02
CA VAL A 122 -2.06 -0.09 -0.99
C VAL A 122 -3.11 -0.60 0.03
N ALA A 123 -3.94 0.28 0.57
CA ALA A 123 -4.97 -0.10 1.52
C ALA A 123 -5.98 -1.10 0.90
N SER A 124 -6.41 -0.87 -0.35
CA SER A 124 -7.29 -1.82 -1.06
C SER A 124 -6.61 -3.14 -1.40
N SER A 125 -5.28 -3.21 -1.39
CA SER A 125 -4.50 -4.44 -1.63
C SER A 125 -4.20 -5.21 -0.37
N GLU A 126 -4.17 -4.55 0.79
CA GLU A 126 -3.63 -5.11 2.03
C GLU A 126 -4.63 -5.28 3.16
N ILE A 127 -5.77 -4.57 3.14
CA ILE A 127 -6.83 -4.73 4.15
C ILE A 127 -8.20 -4.85 3.48
N TYR A 128 -9.14 -5.54 4.13
CA TYR A 128 -10.48 -5.64 3.58
C TYR A 128 -11.32 -4.42 3.93
N ALA A 129 -11.98 -3.86 2.92
CA ALA A 129 -12.87 -2.72 3.04
C ALA A 129 -14.10 -2.99 3.93
N THR A 130 -14.42 -4.26 4.16
CA THR A 130 -15.49 -4.71 5.06
C THR A 130 -15.09 -4.77 6.53
N TRP A 131 -13.86 -4.40 6.89
CA TRP A 131 -13.42 -4.34 8.29
C TRP A 131 -14.04 -3.14 9.02
N PRO A 132 -14.06 -3.13 10.38
CA PRO A 132 -14.52 -1.97 11.14
C PRO A 132 -13.82 -0.68 10.72
N ASP A 133 -14.55 0.44 10.68
CA ASP A 133 -14.01 1.75 10.28
C ASP A 133 -12.76 2.13 11.08
N ALA A 134 -12.75 1.91 12.39
CA ALA A 134 -11.59 2.16 13.24
C ALA A 134 -10.36 1.34 12.81
N THR A 135 -10.56 0.10 12.37
CA THR A 135 -9.50 -0.76 11.84
C THR A 135 -8.96 -0.24 10.51
N ILE A 136 -9.85 0.15 9.60
CA ILE A 136 -9.45 0.73 8.29
C ILE A 136 -8.62 1.99 8.54
N ARG A 137 -9.12 2.92 9.37
CA ARG A 137 -8.41 4.16 9.73
C ARG A 137 -7.04 3.91 10.36
N ALA A 138 -6.93 2.95 11.28
CA ALA A 138 -5.68 2.60 11.92
C ALA A 138 -4.63 2.08 10.92
N ASN A 139 -5.04 1.20 9.99
CA ASN A 139 -4.16 0.69 8.96
C ASN A 139 -3.79 1.76 7.93
N VAL A 140 -4.73 2.61 7.51
CA VAL A 140 -4.46 3.75 6.63
C VAL A 140 -3.46 4.71 7.26
N LEU A 141 -3.60 5.03 8.57
CA LEU A 141 -2.60 5.83 9.30
C LEU A 141 -1.22 5.19 9.29
N ALA A 142 -1.14 3.87 9.48
CA ALA A 142 0.13 3.15 9.43
C ALA A 142 0.75 3.23 8.02
N ILE A 143 -0.01 2.96 6.97
CA ILE A 143 0.44 3.05 5.58
C ILE A 143 0.94 4.46 5.25
N MET A 144 0.18 5.50 5.63
CA MET A 144 0.57 6.91 5.40
C MET A 144 1.86 7.27 6.15
N SER A 145 1.94 6.89 7.44
CA SER A 145 3.12 7.19 8.26
C SER A 145 4.37 6.52 7.74
N PHE A 146 4.28 5.27 7.33
CA PHE A 146 5.37 4.54 6.67
C PHE A 146 5.80 5.23 5.37
N THR A 147 4.86 5.55 4.50
CA THR A 147 5.14 6.21 3.22
C THR A 147 5.80 7.58 3.43
N LEU A 148 5.26 8.38 4.36
CA LEU A 148 5.84 9.69 4.67
C LEU A 148 7.21 9.58 5.37
N ASN A 149 7.49 8.50 6.10
CA ASN A 149 8.83 8.24 6.61
C ASN A 149 9.81 8.00 5.46
N ARG A 150 9.44 7.19 4.46
CA ARG A 150 10.27 6.95 3.26
C ARG A 150 10.57 8.24 2.49
N VAL A 151 9.59 9.13 2.39
CA VAL A 151 9.75 10.46 1.77
C VAL A 151 10.66 11.35 2.66
N TYR A 152 10.37 11.42 3.96
CA TYR A 152 11.07 12.30 4.89
C TYR A 152 12.55 11.95 5.02
N THR A 153 12.89 10.67 5.06
CA THR A 153 14.26 10.17 5.19
C THR A 153 14.99 10.04 3.86
N GLU A 154 14.34 10.34 2.73
CA GLU A 154 14.89 10.09 1.38
C GLU A 154 15.45 8.67 1.23
N TRP A 155 14.77 7.68 1.86
CA TRP A 155 15.29 6.33 2.11
C TRP A 155 15.95 5.67 0.90
N TYR A 156 15.26 5.63 -0.24
CA TYR A 156 15.80 5.07 -1.48
C TYR A 156 16.63 6.08 -2.25
N ARG A 157 16.19 7.34 -2.32
CA ARG A 157 16.88 8.39 -3.05
C ARG A 157 18.25 8.70 -2.45
N GLY A 158 18.37 8.69 -1.13
CA GLY A 158 19.64 8.84 -0.40
C GLY A 158 20.67 7.73 -0.70
N LYS A 159 20.22 6.62 -1.33
CA LYS A 159 21.06 5.52 -1.79
C LYS A 159 21.31 5.51 -3.31
N GLY A 160 20.89 6.57 -3.99
CA GLY A 160 21.06 6.71 -5.43
C GLY A 160 19.96 6.08 -6.28
N TYR A 161 18.88 5.58 -5.68
CA TYR A 161 17.71 5.11 -6.44
C TYR A 161 16.84 6.29 -6.90
N VAL A 162 16.11 6.09 -8.00
CA VAL A 162 15.26 7.13 -8.61
C VAL A 162 13.78 7.05 -8.19
N PHE A 163 13.45 6.16 -7.25
CA PHE A 163 12.10 5.92 -6.78
C PHE A 163 11.95 6.25 -5.28
N THR A 164 10.70 6.35 -4.83
CA THR A 164 10.35 6.68 -3.45
C THR A 164 10.12 5.43 -2.60
N ILE A 165 9.50 4.40 -3.19
CA ILE A 165 9.00 3.22 -2.48
C ILE A 165 8.86 2.05 -3.47
N THR A 166 8.85 0.81 -2.96
CA THR A 166 8.64 -0.39 -3.79
C THR A 166 7.19 -0.88 -3.73
N SER A 167 6.82 -1.80 -4.64
CA SER A 167 5.48 -2.41 -4.72
C SER A 167 5.32 -3.69 -3.90
N SER A 168 6.32 -4.10 -3.13
CA SER A 168 6.33 -5.40 -2.45
C SER A 168 6.30 -5.28 -0.93
N THR A 169 5.44 -6.08 -0.28
CA THR A 169 5.41 -6.22 1.19
C THR A 169 6.70 -6.79 1.77
N ALA A 170 7.56 -7.40 0.97
CA ALA A 170 8.90 -7.84 1.41
C ALA A 170 9.77 -6.65 1.82
N TYR A 171 9.60 -5.49 1.19
CA TYR A 171 10.36 -4.27 1.43
C TYR A 171 9.50 -3.17 2.06
N ASP A 172 8.38 -2.83 1.40
CA ASP A 172 7.50 -1.73 1.80
C ASP A 172 6.04 -2.19 1.83
N HIS A 173 5.25 -1.84 0.83
CA HIS A 173 3.81 -2.08 0.73
C HIS A 173 3.44 -2.84 -0.54
N LYS A 174 2.29 -3.53 -0.55
CA LYS A 174 1.74 -4.09 -1.77
C LYS A 174 1.00 -3.03 -2.57
N PHE A 175 1.69 -2.48 -3.56
CA PHE A 175 1.06 -1.71 -4.64
C PHE A 175 0.78 -2.64 -5.82
N ILE A 176 -0.39 -2.54 -6.44
CA ILE A 176 -0.77 -3.32 -7.62
C ILE A 176 -1.20 -2.35 -8.72
N TYR A 177 -0.45 -2.30 -9.81
CA TYR A 177 -0.78 -1.42 -10.93
C TYR A 177 -2.19 -1.69 -11.46
N GLY A 178 -3.00 -0.64 -11.62
CA GLY A 178 -4.34 -0.70 -12.16
C GLY A 178 -5.40 -1.34 -11.25
N ARG A 179 -5.10 -1.56 -9.95
CA ARG A 179 -6.07 -2.09 -8.99
C ARG A 179 -7.26 -1.16 -8.80
N ASN A 180 -8.46 -1.76 -8.67
CA ASN A 180 -9.67 -1.07 -8.23
C ASN A 180 -9.59 -0.61 -6.78
N PHE A 181 -10.24 0.51 -6.46
CA PHE A 181 -10.36 1.05 -5.11
C PHE A 181 -11.74 0.73 -4.53
N PHE A 182 -11.79 0.50 -3.22
CA PHE A 182 -13.05 0.37 -2.48
C PHE A 182 -13.48 1.71 -1.91
N GLN A 183 -14.77 1.99 -1.95
CA GLN A 183 -15.33 3.30 -1.59
C GLN A 183 -15.08 3.65 -0.12
N SER A 184 -15.30 2.72 0.81
CA SER A 184 -15.04 2.95 2.24
C SER A 184 -13.56 3.29 2.53
N ILE A 185 -12.62 2.59 1.88
CA ILE A 185 -11.19 2.89 1.98
C ILE A 185 -10.87 4.25 1.35
N SER A 186 -11.42 4.54 0.16
CA SER A 186 -11.20 5.82 -0.52
C SER A 186 -11.65 7.00 0.32
N GLN A 187 -12.81 6.88 0.95
CA GLN A 187 -13.35 7.92 1.84
C GLN A 187 -12.42 8.15 3.04
N VAL A 188 -11.99 7.09 3.72
CA VAL A 188 -11.05 7.20 4.85
C VAL A 188 -9.76 7.87 4.43
N VAL A 189 -9.19 7.50 3.29
CA VAL A 189 -7.96 8.13 2.80
C VAL A 189 -8.17 9.62 2.51
N ASP A 190 -9.28 9.99 1.86
CA ASP A 190 -9.58 11.39 1.53
C ASP A 190 -9.83 12.25 2.78
N GLU A 191 -10.36 11.67 3.86
CA GLU A 191 -10.53 12.34 5.15
C GLU A 191 -9.23 12.51 5.93
N MET A 192 -8.23 11.65 5.71
CA MET A 192 -7.07 11.54 6.59
C MET A 192 -5.72 11.80 5.91
N PHE A 193 -5.65 12.05 4.62
CA PHE A 193 -4.41 12.03 3.82
C PHE A 193 -3.30 12.99 4.32
N GLU A 194 -3.62 13.96 5.18
CA GLU A 194 -2.67 14.88 5.81
C GLU A 194 -2.17 14.38 7.18
N ASN A 195 -2.72 13.28 7.68
CA ASN A 195 -2.41 12.77 9.01
C ASN A 195 -1.28 11.74 8.95
N TYR A 196 -0.48 11.70 10.00
CA TYR A 196 0.54 10.68 10.21
C TYR A 196 0.83 10.51 11.70
N LEU A 197 1.41 9.38 12.05
CA LEU A 197 1.85 9.08 13.41
C LEU A 197 3.28 9.59 13.62
N SER A 198 3.50 10.29 14.71
CA SER A 198 4.83 10.73 15.15
C SER A 198 4.99 10.47 16.65
N ARG A 199 6.24 10.38 17.11
CA ARG A 199 6.53 10.34 18.56
C ARG A 199 6.29 11.73 19.19
N PRO A 200 5.94 11.80 20.47
CA PRO A 200 5.83 13.08 21.18
C PRO A 200 7.09 13.92 20.97
N ASN A 201 6.89 15.19 20.63
CA ASN A 201 7.97 16.17 20.37
C ASN A 201 8.91 15.85 19.20
N VAL A 202 8.59 14.86 18.37
CA VAL A 202 9.35 14.49 17.16
C VAL A 202 8.46 14.73 15.95
N ARG A 203 8.95 15.48 14.95
CA ARG A 203 8.18 15.75 13.72
C ARG A 203 8.25 14.59 12.72
N GLN A 204 9.31 13.80 12.78
CA GLN A 204 9.52 12.69 11.84
C GLN A 204 8.36 11.68 11.91
N PRO A 205 7.77 11.32 10.78
CA PRO A 205 6.80 10.22 10.72
C PRO A 205 7.42 8.91 11.22
N ILE A 206 6.67 8.16 12.02
CA ILE A 206 7.11 6.83 12.47
C ILE A 206 7.18 5.89 11.26
N LEU A 207 8.25 5.09 11.19
CA LEU A 207 8.30 3.94 10.30
C LEU A 207 7.40 2.84 10.88
N THR A 208 6.13 2.92 10.58
CA THR A 208 5.08 2.03 11.09
C THR A 208 5.11 0.68 10.38
N GLN A 209 6.05 -0.17 10.73
CA GLN A 209 6.12 -1.52 10.17
C GLN A 209 4.92 -2.35 10.60
N TYR A 210 4.45 -3.20 9.70
CA TYR A 210 3.36 -4.13 9.96
C TYR A 210 3.49 -5.41 9.14
N CYS A 211 2.75 -6.43 9.51
CA CYS A 211 2.60 -7.66 8.74
C CYS A 211 1.17 -8.19 8.86
N ASP A 212 0.81 -9.27 8.16
CA ASP A 212 -0.54 -9.83 8.26
C ASP A 212 -0.87 -10.37 9.67
N GLY A 213 0.12 -10.92 10.36
CA GLY A 213 -0.03 -11.45 11.72
C GLY A 213 -0.70 -12.81 11.80
N GLN A 214 -0.90 -13.50 10.68
CA GLN A 214 -1.41 -14.88 10.63
C GLN A 214 -0.44 -15.83 9.93
N ARG A 215 0.06 -15.46 8.75
CA ARG A 215 1.02 -16.25 7.97
C ARG A 215 2.45 -15.89 8.30
N VAL A 216 2.66 -14.64 8.71
CA VAL A 216 3.95 -14.10 9.12
C VAL A 216 3.83 -13.57 10.54
N THR A 217 4.79 -13.90 11.40
CA THR A 217 4.88 -13.35 12.76
C THR A 217 5.39 -11.91 12.67
N CYS A 218 4.67 -10.98 13.31
CA CYS A 218 5.06 -9.57 13.41
C CYS A 218 5.90 -9.37 14.68
N PRO A 219 7.23 -9.22 14.59
CA PRO A 219 8.04 -8.92 15.76
C PRO A 219 7.86 -7.45 16.13
N ASP A 220 7.16 -7.16 17.22
CA ASP A 220 6.92 -5.79 17.72
C ASP A 220 6.32 -4.80 16.70
N TRP A 221 5.68 -5.32 15.65
CA TRP A 221 5.02 -4.54 14.60
C TRP A 221 3.50 -4.65 14.70
N MET A 222 2.80 -3.74 14.05
CA MET A 222 1.35 -3.85 13.97
C MET A 222 0.95 -5.08 13.16
N SER A 223 0.02 -5.86 13.70
CA SER A 223 -0.61 -6.98 13.00
C SER A 223 -1.90 -6.50 12.34
N GLN A 224 -2.07 -6.72 11.03
CA GLN A 224 -3.30 -6.36 10.31
C GLN A 224 -4.51 -7.12 10.89
N TRP A 225 -4.42 -8.44 11.05
CA TRP A 225 -5.48 -9.21 11.70
C TRP A 225 -5.65 -8.89 13.19
N GLY A 226 -4.56 -8.55 13.89
CA GLY A 226 -4.62 -8.06 15.27
C GLY A 226 -5.34 -6.72 15.36
N SER A 227 -5.11 -5.81 14.43
CA SER A 227 -5.82 -4.53 14.37
C SER A 227 -7.33 -4.72 14.13
N LYS A 228 -7.71 -5.72 13.30
CA LYS A 228 -9.11 -6.09 13.13
C LYS A 228 -9.72 -6.60 14.43
N TYR A 229 -9.03 -7.49 15.14
CA TYR A 229 -9.50 -7.97 16.41
C TYR A 229 -9.73 -6.83 17.42
N LEU A 230 -8.81 -5.87 17.53
CA LEU A 230 -8.97 -4.70 18.40
C LEU A 230 -10.15 -3.82 17.96
N GLY A 231 -10.32 -3.60 16.66
CA GLY A 231 -11.47 -2.87 16.12
C GLY A 231 -12.80 -3.55 16.43
N ASP A 232 -12.87 -4.87 16.34
CA ASP A 232 -14.05 -5.66 16.75
C ASP A 232 -14.35 -5.53 18.25
N GLN A 233 -13.34 -5.23 19.09
CA GLN A 233 -13.49 -4.94 20.52
C GLN A 233 -13.83 -3.48 20.84
N GLY A 234 -13.97 -2.63 19.80
CA GLY A 234 -14.34 -1.22 19.96
C GLY A 234 -13.18 -0.26 20.23
N TYR A 235 -11.94 -0.67 20.00
CA TYR A 235 -10.79 0.24 20.09
C TYR A 235 -10.89 1.33 19.02
N SER A 236 -10.46 2.54 19.35
CA SER A 236 -10.44 3.65 18.39
C SER A 236 -9.31 3.49 17.37
N ALA A 237 -9.41 4.25 16.26
CA ALA A 237 -8.40 4.29 15.21
C ALA A 237 -6.99 4.71 15.71
N ILE A 238 -6.91 5.42 16.83
CA ILE A 238 -5.64 5.84 17.45
C ILE A 238 -5.17 4.80 18.48
N ASP A 239 -6.09 4.23 19.28
CA ASP A 239 -5.72 3.24 20.31
C ASP A 239 -5.14 1.96 19.69
N ILE A 240 -5.61 1.59 18.49
CA ILE A 240 -5.12 0.42 17.76
C ILE A 240 -3.62 0.53 17.49
N PRO A 241 -3.08 1.52 16.75
CA PRO A 241 -1.64 1.61 16.52
C PRO A 241 -0.85 1.89 17.80
N VAL A 242 -1.42 2.63 18.76
CA VAL A 242 -0.77 2.88 20.06
C VAL A 242 -0.54 1.60 20.84
N SER A 243 -1.45 0.63 20.77
CA SER A 243 -1.30 -0.66 21.47
C SER A 243 -0.05 -1.45 21.03
N TYR A 244 0.47 -1.19 19.82
CA TYR A 244 1.69 -1.78 19.30
C TYR A 244 2.95 -0.95 19.58
N THR A 245 2.82 0.29 20.07
CA THR A 245 3.96 1.17 20.37
C THR A 245 4.40 1.11 21.83
N HIS A 246 3.56 0.59 22.74
CA HIS A 246 3.85 0.49 24.18
C HIS A 246 4.80 -0.65 24.57
N LEU A 247 5.23 -1.47 23.60
CA LEU A 247 6.12 -2.60 23.84
C LEU A 247 7.62 -2.22 23.71
N ARG A 248 7.96 -0.91 23.69
CA ARG A 248 9.35 -0.40 23.67
C ARG A 248 9.55 0.77 24.60
#